data_e65ed7283ea823ec7d3343b76839421a
#
_entry.id   e65ed7283ea823ec7d3343b76839421a
#
_cell.length_a   1.000
_cell.length_b   1.000
_cell.length_c   1.000
_cell.angle_alpha   90.00
_cell.angle_beta   90.00
_cell.angle_gamma   90.00
#
_symmetry.space_group_name_H-M   'P 1'
#
loop_
_entity.id
_entity.type
_entity.pdbx_description
1 polymer ?
#
loop_
_entity_poly.entity_id
_entity_poly.type
_entity_poly.pdbx_seq_one_letter_code
_entity_poly.pdbx_strand_id
1 'polypeptide(L)'
;MAAPILHPETPEENIVYYTILWTWGFWVIGALYIVAPVVGWYLAYRALLRYVGQSSSACMRAPRIPFGIIVWWVSMGAMLFALVAAHISFDLGLGSMLKSSIGWAKGWGLMAVFPWIGAMSPIRAEIVYRATNKLALQTLLLVPIFIGAALAHLPHPLYVSPLQIVGGPGPEFFRVELYSIDETNGNLRWSFFAPWSPAAAFIANVSLVFALYDRSRFWKWIGVACCVVVSVLSQSRLALIAIPAVVLLLAIFCNLTRPLTLGLASILATLGLLSASPIMSLVDTFTQRFNQARAASSRVRAVLRSIALHRWESEAPIFGHGVVEKGPHIVEHMPIGSHHSWYGLLFVKGIVGFAALAVPLAWTILELLVKAQADRVARCALGVVIIITFYTFGENLEILSYLFWPGLVVIGIAMRRRVFNPLRCRFERLQASGAEGTQLAHGSSI
;
A
#
# COMPACT_ATOMS: atom_id res chain seq x y z
N MET A 1 32.88 -5.38 4.06
CA MET A 1 32.26 -6.66 3.68
C MET A 1 31.25 -6.40 2.58
N ALA A 2 31.40 -7.01 1.40
CA ALA A 2 30.42 -6.96 0.33
C ALA A 2 29.11 -7.61 0.83
N ALA A 3 27.97 -6.94 0.64
CA ALA A 3 26.68 -7.51 1.01
C ALA A 3 26.45 -8.77 0.16
N PRO A 4 25.97 -9.88 0.75
CA PRO A 4 25.73 -11.11 0.01
C PRO A 4 24.79 -10.84 -1.15
N ILE A 5 25.11 -11.41 -2.31
CA ILE A 5 24.26 -11.33 -3.50
C ILE A 5 22.98 -12.07 -3.17
N LEU A 6 21.88 -11.34 -3.08
CA LEU A 6 20.58 -11.88 -2.70
C LEU A 6 19.88 -12.34 -4.00
N HIS A 7 19.73 -13.64 -4.17
CA HIS A 7 18.99 -14.24 -5.28
C HIS A 7 17.69 -14.89 -4.78
N PRO A 8 16.63 -14.88 -5.60
CA PRO A 8 15.42 -15.63 -5.30
C PRO A 8 15.72 -17.14 -5.35
N GLU A 9 15.17 -17.90 -4.37
CA GLU A 9 15.39 -19.33 -4.20
C GLU A 9 14.14 -20.17 -4.53
N THR A 10 12.97 -19.55 -4.42
CA THR A 10 11.70 -20.26 -4.69
C THR A 10 11.03 -19.73 -5.97
N PRO A 11 10.18 -20.53 -6.63
CA PRO A 11 9.42 -20.05 -7.80
C PRO A 11 8.60 -18.80 -7.51
N GLU A 12 8.03 -18.70 -6.31
CA GLU A 12 7.24 -17.54 -5.88
C GLU A 12 8.12 -16.29 -5.71
N GLU A 13 9.32 -16.44 -5.13
CA GLU A 13 10.30 -15.37 -5.05
C GLU A 13 10.75 -14.93 -6.46
N ASN A 14 10.98 -15.87 -7.38
CA ASN A 14 11.33 -15.56 -8.75
C ASN A 14 10.26 -14.70 -9.43
N ILE A 15 8.98 -15.12 -9.32
CA ILE A 15 7.88 -14.39 -9.95
C ILE A 15 7.78 -12.98 -9.35
N VAL A 16 7.77 -12.83 -8.02
CA VAL A 16 7.71 -11.53 -7.35
C VAL A 16 8.89 -10.64 -7.74
N TYR A 17 10.10 -11.19 -7.68
CA TYR A 17 11.34 -10.47 -7.98
C TYR A 17 11.38 -9.94 -9.41
N TYR A 18 11.14 -10.80 -10.40
CA TYR A 18 11.19 -10.39 -11.79
C TYR A 18 10.00 -9.52 -12.20
N THR A 19 8.80 -9.72 -11.62
CA THR A 19 7.67 -8.82 -11.85
C THR A 19 8.00 -7.38 -11.41
N ILE A 20 8.67 -7.21 -10.28
CA ILE A 20 9.13 -5.89 -9.82
C ILE A 20 10.20 -5.33 -10.76
N LEU A 21 11.20 -6.12 -11.14
CA LEU A 21 12.30 -5.66 -12.01
C LEU A 21 11.84 -5.26 -13.41
N TRP A 22 10.86 -5.94 -13.96
CA TRP A 22 10.32 -5.67 -15.29
C TRP A 22 9.24 -4.58 -15.31
N THR A 23 9.02 -3.84 -14.22
CA THR A 23 8.04 -2.74 -14.15
C THR A 23 8.16 -1.77 -15.34
N TRP A 24 9.38 -1.34 -15.67
CA TRP A 24 9.61 -0.47 -16.83
C TRP A 24 9.29 -1.14 -18.16
N GLY A 25 9.62 -2.42 -18.32
CA GLY A 25 9.27 -3.19 -19.51
C GLY A 25 7.74 -3.31 -19.67
N PHE A 26 7.02 -3.63 -18.61
CA PHE A 26 5.58 -3.69 -18.62
C PHE A 26 4.93 -2.33 -18.87
N TRP A 27 5.52 -1.25 -18.33
CA TRP A 27 5.04 0.10 -18.58
C TRP A 27 5.20 0.48 -20.06
N VAL A 28 6.36 0.24 -20.67
CA VAL A 28 6.61 0.54 -22.10
C VAL A 28 5.60 -0.13 -23.02
N ILE A 29 5.21 -1.39 -22.75
CA ILE A 29 4.19 -2.08 -23.56
C ILE A 29 2.74 -1.76 -23.12
N GLY A 30 2.55 -0.95 -22.05
CA GLY A 30 1.25 -0.60 -21.48
C GLY A 30 0.53 -1.75 -20.78
N ALA A 31 1.28 -2.77 -20.31
CA ALA A 31 0.73 -3.95 -19.63
C ALA A 31 0.73 -3.84 -18.10
N LEU A 32 1.33 -2.80 -17.54
CA LEU A 32 1.61 -2.70 -16.09
C LEU A 32 0.34 -2.85 -15.23
N TYR A 33 -0.77 -2.25 -15.66
CA TYR A 33 -2.06 -2.36 -14.97
C TYR A 33 -2.62 -3.78 -14.95
N ILE A 34 -2.28 -4.61 -15.96
CA ILE A 34 -2.80 -5.98 -16.11
C ILE A 34 -1.93 -6.99 -15.36
N VAL A 35 -0.63 -6.79 -15.37
CA VAL A 35 0.35 -7.78 -14.86
C VAL A 35 0.17 -8.05 -13.38
N ALA A 36 0.03 -7.02 -12.55
CA ALA A 36 -0.07 -7.20 -11.10
C ALA A 36 -1.32 -7.99 -10.67
N PRO A 37 -2.55 -7.71 -11.17
CA PRO A 37 -3.70 -8.56 -10.92
C PRO A 37 -3.52 -10.02 -11.37
N VAL A 38 -2.98 -10.25 -12.58
CA VAL A 38 -2.77 -11.61 -13.11
C VAL A 38 -1.78 -12.38 -12.24
N VAL A 39 -0.64 -11.78 -11.92
CA VAL A 39 0.37 -12.38 -11.04
C VAL A 39 -0.19 -12.60 -9.63
N GLY A 40 -0.95 -11.64 -9.10
CA GLY A 40 -1.58 -11.75 -7.79
C GLY A 40 -2.53 -12.95 -7.70
N TRP A 41 -3.50 -13.07 -8.59
CA TRP A 41 -4.44 -14.18 -8.57
C TRP A 41 -3.77 -15.52 -8.86
N TYR A 42 -2.78 -15.57 -9.77
CA TYR A 42 -2.00 -16.78 -10.01
C TYR A 42 -1.23 -17.25 -8.77
N LEU A 43 -0.52 -16.35 -8.09
CA LEU A 43 0.21 -16.68 -6.87
C LEU A 43 -0.73 -17.03 -5.70
N ALA A 44 -1.90 -16.38 -5.62
CA ALA A 44 -2.92 -16.73 -4.62
C ALA A 44 -3.47 -18.14 -4.83
N TYR A 45 -3.73 -18.51 -6.07
CA TYR A 45 -4.13 -19.87 -6.43
C TYR A 45 -3.05 -20.89 -6.05
N ARG A 46 -1.79 -20.63 -6.36
CA ARG A 46 -0.67 -21.49 -5.94
C ARG A 46 -0.55 -21.59 -4.43
N ALA A 47 -0.72 -20.50 -3.69
CA ALA A 47 -0.72 -20.50 -2.24
C ALA A 47 -1.88 -21.33 -1.66
N LEU A 48 -3.05 -21.25 -2.28
CA LEU A 48 -4.22 -22.07 -1.92
C LEU A 48 -3.97 -23.56 -2.14
N LEU A 49 -3.46 -23.96 -3.32
CA LEU A 49 -3.11 -25.37 -3.60
C LEU A 49 -2.11 -25.92 -2.61
N ARG A 50 -1.09 -25.13 -2.24
CA ARG A 50 -0.11 -25.51 -1.24
C ARG A 50 -0.75 -25.69 0.14
N TYR A 51 -1.63 -24.78 0.53
CA TYR A 51 -2.35 -24.86 1.80
C TYR A 51 -3.19 -26.13 1.90
N VAL A 52 -3.98 -26.43 0.85
CA VAL A 52 -4.83 -27.64 0.78
C VAL A 52 -3.96 -28.91 0.76
N GLY A 53 -2.90 -28.96 -0.03
CA GLY A 53 -1.98 -30.11 -0.11
C GLY A 53 -1.27 -30.40 1.20
N GLN A 54 -0.86 -29.38 1.95
CA GLN A 54 -0.26 -29.55 3.28
C GLN A 54 -1.29 -29.98 4.34
N SER A 55 -2.53 -29.51 4.23
CA SER A 55 -3.62 -29.90 5.13
C SER A 55 -4.03 -31.35 4.98
N SER A 56 -3.85 -31.94 3.79
CA SER A 56 -4.18 -33.34 3.49
C SER A 56 -3.08 -34.32 3.92
N SER A 57 -1.88 -33.82 4.25
CA SER A 57 -0.77 -34.70 4.67
C SER A 57 -0.83 -34.94 6.18
N ALA A 58 -1.12 -36.15 6.59
CA ALA A 58 -1.29 -36.55 8.00
C ALA A 58 -0.07 -36.27 8.92
N CYS A 59 1.10 -35.97 8.34
CA CYS A 59 2.37 -35.79 9.06
C CYS A 59 2.77 -34.29 9.27
N MET A 60 2.14 -33.34 8.58
CA MET A 60 2.47 -31.91 8.73
C MET A 60 1.24 -31.10 9.16
N ARG A 61 1.35 -30.39 10.28
CA ARG A 61 0.32 -29.42 10.67
C ARG A 61 0.20 -28.33 9.60
N ALA A 62 -1.00 -28.16 9.04
CA ALA A 62 -1.30 -27.07 8.11
C ALA A 62 -0.85 -25.72 8.70
N PRO A 63 -0.22 -24.85 7.89
CA PRO A 63 0.16 -23.52 8.35
C PRO A 63 -1.09 -22.77 8.81
N ARG A 64 -1.05 -22.19 10.01
CA ARG A 64 -2.17 -21.40 10.52
C ARG A 64 -2.29 -20.10 9.73
N ILE A 65 -3.48 -19.83 9.22
CA ILE A 65 -3.79 -18.55 8.58
C ILE A 65 -3.76 -17.46 9.68
N PRO A 66 -2.96 -16.39 9.52
CA PRO A 66 -2.99 -15.26 10.46
C PRO A 66 -4.37 -14.61 10.50
N PHE A 67 -4.82 -14.23 11.69
CA PHE A 67 -6.15 -13.63 11.85
C PHE A 67 -6.32 -12.35 11.01
N GLY A 68 -5.29 -11.50 10.92
CA GLY A 68 -5.33 -10.30 10.08
C GLY A 68 -5.61 -10.60 8.61
N ILE A 69 -5.16 -11.76 8.08
CA ILE A 69 -5.49 -12.19 6.71
C ILE A 69 -6.98 -12.54 6.58
N ILE A 70 -7.55 -13.19 7.60
CA ILE A 70 -8.99 -13.50 7.62
C ILE A 70 -9.80 -12.19 7.63
N VAL A 71 -9.39 -11.23 8.44
CA VAL A 71 -10.03 -9.87 8.49
C VAL A 71 -10.02 -9.22 7.11
N TRP A 72 -8.89 -9.25 6.37
CA TRP A 72 -8.82 -8.72 5.01
C TRP A 72 -9.77 -9.43 4.06
N TRP A 73 -9.83 -10.77 4.06
CA TRP A 73 -10.71 -11.53 3.16
C TRP A 73 -12.19 -11.29 3.46
N VAL A 74 -12.59 -11.29 4.75
CA VAL A 74 -13.97 -11.01 5.15
C VAL A 74 -14.37 -9.59 4.75
N SER A 75 -13.48 -8.61 4.98
CA SER A 75 -13.75 -7.21 4.64
C SER A 75 -13.88 -6.99 3.14
N MET A 76 -12.98 -7.57 2.33
CA MET A 76 -13.07 -7.46 0.87
C MET A 76 -14.29 -8.22 0.32
N GLY A 77 -14.68 -9.34 0.94
CA GLY A 77 -15.94 -10.02 0.65
C GLY A 77 -17.18 -9.19 0.97
N ALA A 78 -17.20 -8.52 2.12
CA ALA A 78 -18.27 -7.58 2.49
C ALA A 78 -18.37 -6.39 1.50
N MET A 79 -17.22 -5.90 1.03
CA MET A 79 -17.18 -4.84 0.01
C MET A 79 -17.73 -5.31 -1.35
N LEU A 80 -17.45 -6.55 -1.74
CA LEU A 80 -18.03 -7.15 -2.96
C LEU A 80 -19.55 -7.34 -2.79
N PHE A 81 -19.99 -7.78 -1.62
CA PHE A 81 -21.41 -7.89 -1.31
C PHE A 81 -22.11 -6.52 -1.41
N ALA A 82 -21.53 -5.45 -0.84
CA ALA A 82 -22.07 -4.10 -0.96
C ALA A 82 -22.17 -3.65 -2.42
N LEU A 83 -21.16 -3.97 -3.25
CA LEU A 83 -21.18 -3.69 -4.68
C LEU A 83 -22.35 -4.39 -5.37
N VAL A 84 -22.55 -5.68 -5.13
CA VAL A 84 -23.66 -6.46 -5.73
C VAL A 84 -25.01 -5.93 -5.25
N ALA A 85 -25.15 -5.69 -3.95
CA ALA A 85 -26.39 -5.13 -3.36
C ALA A 85 -26.77 -3.77 -3.97
N ALA A 86 -25.78 -2.88 -4.14
CA ALA A 86 -25.99 -1.58 -4.78
C ALA A 86 -26.45 -1.73 -6.25
N HIS A 87 -25.84 -2.65 -7.03
CA HIS A 87 -26.24 -2.87 -8.41
C HIS A 87 -27.67 -3.39 -8.53
N ILE A 88 -28.11 -4.21 -7.57
CA ILE A 88 -29.49 -4.70 -7.51
C ILE A 88 -30.43 -3.56 -7.11
N SER A 89 -30.07 -2.78 -6.09
CA SER A 89 -30.92 -1.69 -5.54
C SER A 89 -31.16 -0.57 -6.56
N PHE A 90 -30.19 -0.28 -7.42
CA PHE A 90 -30.27 0.76 -8.46
C PHE A 90 -30.57 0.23 -9.86
N ASP A 91 -30.88 -1.05 -10.00
CA ASP A 91 -31.17 -1.73 -11.29
C ASP A 91 -30.15 -1.44 -12.40
N LEU A 92 -28.85 -1.49 -12.05
CA LEU A 92 -27.76 -1.12 -12.95
C LEU A 92 -27.46 -2.19 -14.03
N GLY A 93 -28.14 -3.32 -13.99
CA GLY A 93 -28.02 -4.43 -14.92
C GLY A 93 -26.80 -5.34 -14.72
N LEU A 94 -26.92 -6.60 -15.19
CA LEU A 94 -25.89 -7.64 -15.02
C LEU A 94 -24.55 -7.28 -15.66
N GLY A 95 -24.54 -6.63 -16.81
CA GLY A 95 -23.31 -6.23 -17.49
C GLY A 95 -22.48 -5.23 -16.69
N SER A 96 -23.15 -4.25 -16.06
CA SER A 96 -22.51 -3.28 -15.15
C SER A 96 -21.99 -3.96 -13.91
N MET A 97 -22.78 -4.87 -13.31
CA MET A 97 -22.38 -5.64 -12.14
C MET A 97 -21.14 -6.49 -12.39
N LEU A 98 -21.07 -7.20 -13.51
CA LEU A 98 -19.90 -7.99 -13.91
C LEU A 98 -18.66 -7.10 -14.11
N LYS A 99 -18.81 -5.99 -14.84
CA LYS A 99 -17.72 -5.02 -15.05
C LYS A 99 -17.18 -4.48 -13.72
N SER A 100 -18.06 -4.10 -12.82
CA SER A 100 -17.71 -3.58 -11.49
C SER A 100 -17.04 -4.66 -10.60
N SER A 101 -17.52 -5.92 -10.67
CA SER A 101 -16.92 -7.05 -9.95
C SER A 101 -15.52 -7.40 -10.47
N ILE A 102 -15.28 -7.32 -11.78
CA ILE A 102 -13.93 -7.43 -12.36
C ILE A 102 -13.06 -6.26 -11.90
N GLY A 103 -13.60 -5.05 -11.83
CA GLY A 103 -12.91 -3.88 -11.26
C GLY A 103 -12.49 -4.12 -9.80
N TRP A 104 -13.43 -4.62 -8.99
CA TRP A 104 -13.14 -5.02 -7.60
C TRP A 104 -12.00 -6.06 -7.52
N ALA A 105 -12.02 -7.09 -8.36
CA ALA A 105 -10.98 -8.13 -8.37
C ALA A 105 -9.60 -7.60 -8.80
N LYS A 106 -9.55 -6.59 -9.67
CA LYS A 106 -8.30 -5.91 -10.09
C LYS A 106 -7.84 -4.82 -9.13
N GLY A 107 -8.70 -4.36 -8.21
CA GLY A 107 -8.46 -3.27 -7.26
C GLY A 107 -8.52 -3.73 -5.81
N TRP A 108 -9.67 -3.58 -5.18
CA TRP A 108 -9.86 -3.90 -3.76
C TRP A 108 -9.51 -5.35 -3.40
N GLY A 109 -9.88 -6.31 -4.24
CA GLY A 109 -9.56 -7.73 -4.04
C GLY A 109 -8.06 -8.00 -3.86
N LEU A 110 -7.20 -7.22 -4.52
CA LEU A 110 -5.75 -7.34 -4.40
C LEU A 110 -5.24 -6.99 -3.00
N MET A 111 -5.98 -6.17 -2.24
CA MET A 111 -5.62 -5.83 -0.86
C MET A 111 -5.78 -7.01 0.12
N ALA A 112 -6.55 -8.04 -0.23
CA ALA A 112 -6.57 -9.33 0.49
C ALA A 112 -5.64 -10.36 -0.14
N VAL A 113 -5.56 -10.40 -1.47
CA VAL A 113 -4.78 -11.35 -2.26
C VAL A 113 -3.29 -11.26 -1.97
N PHE A 114 -2.69 -10.08 -2.02
CA PHE A 114 -1.24 -9.95 -1.81
C PHE A 114 -0.79 -10.19 -0.36
N PRO A 115 -1.51 -9.75 0.68
CA PRO A 115 -1.21 -10.18 2.04
C PRO A 115 -1.35 -11.70 2.23
N TRP A 116 -2.35 -12.34 1.61
CA TRP A 116 -2.47 -13.80 1.59
C TRP A 116 -1.23 -14.46 1.00
N ILE A 117 -0.76 -14.01 -0.17
CA ILE A 117 0.45 -14.51 -0.82
C ILE A 117 1.66 -14.36 0.12
N GLY A 118 1.85 -13.18 0.72
CA GLY A 118 2.94 -12.93 1.66
C GLY A 118 2.89 -13.83 2.90
N ALA A 119 1.69 -14.14 3.41
CA ALA A 119 1.51 -14.97 4.58
C ALA A 119 1.68 -16.48 4.28
N MET A 120 1.24 -16.95 3.11
CA MET A 120 1.12 -18.38 2.80
C MET A 120 2.21 -18.88 1.87
N SER A 121 2.99 -18.02 1.23
CA SER A 121 4.09 -18.41 0.34
C SER A 121 5.47 -18.25 1.00
N PRO A 122 6.47 -19.06 0.63
CA PRO A 122 7.83 -18.98 1.19
C PRO A 122 8.63 -17.84 0.54
N ILE A 123 8.16 -16.60 0.72
CA ILE A 123 8.79 -15.39 0.22
C ILE A 123 9.54 -14.71 1.36
N ARG A 124 10.81 -14.35 1.12
CA ARG A 124 11.64 -13.53 2.02
C ARG A 124 11.41 -12.06 1.73
N ALA A 125 11.20 -11.26 2.79
CA ALA A 125 10.98 -9.82 2.66
C ALA A 125 12.17 -9.11 2.01
N GLU A 126 13.39 -9.56 2.28
CA GLU A 126 14.64 -9.03 1.72
C GLU A 126 14.69 -9.10 0.19
N ILE A 127 14.05 -10.11 -0.42
CA ILE A 127 13.93 -10.24 -1.89
C ILE A 127 13.10 -9.09 -2.45
N VAL A 128 11.97 -8.78 -1.79
CA VAL A 128 11.09 -7.66 -2.18
C VAL A 128 11.84 -6.32 -2.04
N TYR A 129 12.53 -6.11 -0.91
CA TYR A 129 13.32 -4.89 -0.70
C TYR A 129 14.37 -4.70 -1.78
N ARG A 130 15.14 -5.76 -2.09
CA ARG A 130 16.22 -5.71 -3.07
C ARG A 130 15.69 -5.51 -4.49
N ALA A 131 14.59 -6.18 -4.87
CA ALA A 131 13.97 -6.00 -6.18
C ALA A 131 13.51 -4.54 -6.36
N THR A 132 12.85 -3.98 -5.36
CA THR A 132 12.37 -2.59 -5.39
C THR A 132 13.52 -1.58 -5.42
N ASN A 133 14.61 -1.81 -4.68
CA ASN A 133 15.79 -0.95 -4.74
C ASN A 133 16.52 -1.04 -6.08
N LYS A 134 16.50 -2.19 -6.76
CA LYS A 134 17.00 -2.30 -8.15
C LYS A 134 16.11 -1.56 -9.13
N LEU A 135 14.78 -1.62 -8.97
CA LEU A 135 13.84 -0.79 -9.74
C LEU A 135 14.10 0.71 -9.49
N ALA A 136 14.41 1.10 -8.24
CA ALA A 136 14.79 2.47 -7.91
C ALA A 136 16.04 2.92 -8.66
N LEU A 137 17.06 2.06 -8.78
CA LEU A 137 18.25 2.33 -9.59
C LEU A 137 17.89 2.51 -11.07
N GLN A 138 17.06 1.63 -11.63
CA GLN A 138 16.59 1.75 -13.03
C GLN A 138 15.88 3.10 -13.21
N THR A 139 15.01 3.48 -12.27
CA THR A 139 14.29 4.77 -12.31
C THR A 139 15.27 5.94 -12.32
N LEU A 140 16.28 5.96 -11.43
CA LEU A 140 17.29 7.02 -11.41
C LEU A 140 18.08 7.11 -12.72
N LEU A 141 18.43 5.97 -13.33
CA LEU A 141 19.13 5.93 -14.61
C LEU A 141 18.26 6.45 -15.77
N LEU A 142 16.94 6.32 -15.67
CA LEU A 142 16.02 6.81 -16.68
C LEU A 142 15.66 8.31 -16.50
N VAL A 143 15.88 8.91 -15.33
CA VAL A 143 15.57 10.34 -15.06
C VAL A 143 16.16 11.28 -16.13
N PRO A 144 17.43 11.17 -16.57
CA PRO A 144 17.96 12.02 -17.61
C PRO A 144 17.19 11.93 -18.93
N ILE A 145 16.70 10.74 -19.29
CA ILE A 145 15.88 10.53 -20.50
C ILE A 145 14.55 11.26 -20.38
N PHE A 146 13.89 11.17 -19.21
CA PHE A 146 12.62 11.86 -18.94
C PHE A 146 12.79 13.40 -18.97
N ILE A 147 13.88 13.92 -18.41
CA ILE A 147 14.19 15.35 -18.46
C ILE A 147 14.53 15.77 -19.88
N GLY A 148 15.35 14.99 -20.59
CA GLY A 148 15.74 15.25 -21.98
C GLY A 148 14.54 15.25 -22.92
N ALA A 149 13.57 14.35 -22.71
CA ALA A 149 12.32 14.32 -23.47
C ALA A 149 11.49 15.60 -23.31
N ALA A 150 11.40 16.12 -22.09
CA ALA A 150 10.72 17.40 -21.83
C ALA A 150 11.45 18.58 -22.47
N LEU A 151 12.78 18.61 -22.41
CA LEU A 151 13.60 19.66 -23.05
C LEU A 151 13.51 19.59 -24.59
N ALA A 152 13.40 18.40 -25.15
CA ALA A 152 13.23 18.19 -26.59
C ALA A 152 11.77 18.37 -27.07
N HIS A 153 10.84 18.70 -26.17
CA HIS A 153 9.40 18.86 -26.46
C HIS A 153 8.80 17.66 -27.19
N LEU A 154 9.16 16.42 -26.77
CA LEU A 154 8.59 15.22 -27.37
C LEU A 154 7.08 15.15 -27.14
N PRO A 155 6.31 14.47 -28.03
CA PRO A 155 4.87 14.32 -27.85
C PRO A 155 4.50 13.71 -26.49
N HIS A 156 3.45 14.24 -25.87
CA HIS A 156 2.87 13.72 -24.64
C HIS A 156 1.36 13.52 -24.79
N PRO A 157 0.85 12.26 -24.74
CA PRO A 157 1.59 11.00 -24.58
C PRO A 157 2.35 10.59 -25.84
N LEU A 158 3.38 9.73 -25.70
CA LEU A 158 4.06 9.13 -26.87
C LEU A 158 3.12 8.19 -27.62
N TYR A 159 2.40 7.36 -26.89
CA TYR A 159 1.35 6.49 -27.44
C TYR A 159 0.43 5.95 -26.34
N VAL A 160 -0.72 5.41 -26.76
CA VAL A 160 -1.62 4.64 -25.89
C VAL A 160 -1.61 3.19 -26.37
N SER A 161 -1.34 2.27 -25.45
CA SER A 161 -1.23 0.86 -25.78
C SER A 161 -2.58 0.26 -26.27
N PRO A 162 -2.57 -0.59 -27.31
CA PRO A 162 -3.74 -1.36 -27.72
C PRO A 162 -4.33 -2.24 -26.61
N LEU A 163 -3.54 -2.57 -25.59
CA LEU A 163 -4.01 -3.32 -24.41
C LEU A 163 -5.12 -2.61 -23.63
N GLN A 164 -5.39 -1.33 -23.92
CA GLN A 164 -6.56 -0.62 -23.39
C GLN A 164 -7.89 -1.37 -23.67
N ILE A 165 -7.97 -2.19 -24.71
CA ILE A 165 -9.14 -3.02 -25.03
C ILE A 165 -9.53 -3.99 -23.90
N VAL A 166 -8.57 -4.39 -23.07
CA VAL A 166 -8.82 -5.25 -21.88
C VAL A 166 -9.69 -4.55 -20.83
N GLY A 167 -9.83 -3.23 -20.95
CA GLY A 167 -10.59 -2.39 -20.04
C GLY A 167 -9.83 -2.08 -18.76
N GLY A 168 -10.07 -0.87 -18.25
CA GLY A 168 -9.44 -0.31 -17.04
C GLY A 168 -10.20 0.93 -16.58
N PRO A 169 -9.71 1.62 -15.53
CA PRO A 169 -10.34 2.84 -15.04
C PRO A 169 -10.30 4.00 -16.04
N GLY A 170 -9.26 4.05 -16.90
CA GLY A 170 -9.12 5.08 -17.92
C GLY A 170 -7.91 4.85 -18.82
N PRO A 171 -7.75 5.65 -19.89
CA PRO A 171 -6.64 5.54 -20.85
C PRO A 171 -5.27 5.83 -20.20
N GLU A 172 -5.23 6.60 -19.12
CA GLU A 172 -4.02 6.96 -18.39
C GLU A 172 -3.25 5.76 -17.83
N PHE A 173 -3.92 4.61 -17.66
CA PHE A 173 -3.30 3.37 -17.19
C PHE A 173 -2.56 2.59 -18.30
N PHE A 174 -2.78 2.98 -19.56
CA PHE A 174 -2.24 2.32 -20.76
C PHE A 174 -1.39 3.25 -21.62
N ARG A 175 -1.31 4.54 -21.26
CA ARG A 175 -0.49 5.50 -21.98
C ARG A 175 0.96 5.47 -21.52
N VAL A 176 1.88 5.65 -22.45
CA VAL A 176 3.29 5.88 -22.20
C VAL A 176 3.57 7.36 -22.37
N GLU A 177 3.90 8.01 -21.25
CA GLU A 177 4.10 9.45 -21.18
C GLU A 177 5.39 9.75 -20.43
N LEU A 178 6.32 10.45 -21.06
CA LEU A 178 7.61 10.77 -20.46
C LEU A 178 7.55 11.98 -19.53
N TYR A 179 6.64 12.92 -19.77
CA TYR A 179 6.37 14.09 -18.94
C TYR A 179 4.95 14.57 -19.17
N SER A 180 4.42 15.33 -18.25
CA SER A 180 3.14 16.01 -18.38
C SER A 180 3.30 17.50 -18.01
N ILE A 181 2.37 18.31 -18.46
CA ILE A 181 2.28 19.73 -18.11
C ILE A 181 1.09 19.90 -17.19
N ASP A 182 1.30 20.52 -16.04
CA ASP A 182 0.21 20.84 -15.11
C ASP A 182 -0.64 21.96 -15.71
N GLU A 183 -1.88 21.66 -16.07
CA GLU A 183 -2.81 22.60 -16.73
C GLU A 183 -3.08 23.86 -15.89
N THR A 184 -2.88 23.81 -14.56
CA THR A 184 -3.16 24.93 -13.66
C THR A 184 -2.04 25.97 -13.61
N ASN A 185 -0.78 25.56 -13.81
CA ASN A 185 0.39 26.45 -13.62
C ASN A 185 1.45 26.30 -14.71
N GLY A 186 1.23 25.45 -15.72
CA GLY A 186 2.17 25.23 -16.82
C GLY A 186 3.46 24.49 -16.44
N ASN A 187 3.60 24.03 -15.19
CA ASN A 187 4.82 23.39 -14.74
C ASN A 187 4.96 21.97 -15.26
N LEU A 188 6.19 21.57 -15.59
CA LEU A 188 6.51 20.21 -15.95
C LEU A 188 6.39 19.28 -14.73
N ARG A 189 5.79 18.11 -14.93
CA ARG A 189 5.61 17.07 -13.93
C ARG A 189 5.94 15.71 -14.53
N TRP A 190 6.44 14.81 -13.68
CA TRP A 190 6.81 13.47 -14.09
C TRP A 190 6.01 12.43 -13.31
N SER A 191 5.28 11.59 -14.04
CA SER A 191 4.52 10.44 -13.52
C SER A 191 5.30 9.13 -13.57
N PHE A 192 6.42 9.10 -14.29
CA PHE A 192 7.22 7.89 -14.48
C PHE A 192 6.35 6.74 -15.03
N PHE A 193 6.38 5.58 -14.35
CA PHE A 193 5.53 4.44 -14.72
C PHE A 193 4.13 4.46 -14.06
N ALA A 194 3.80 5.47 -13.27
CA ALA A 194 2.48 5.62 -12.66
C ALA A 194 1.52 6.40 -13.59
N PRO A 195 0.19 6.27 -13.41
CA PRO A 195 -0.78 6.94 -14.26
C PRO A 195 -0.81 8.47 -14.08
N TRP A 196 -0.34 8.97 -12.93
CA TRP A 196 -0.17 10.41 -12.64
C TRP A 196 0.92 10.64 -11.58
N SER A 197 1.41 11.87 -11.51
CA SER A 197 2.58 12.23 -10.68
C SER A 197 2.42 11.96 -9.18
N PRO A 198 1.31 12.24 -8.49
CA PRO A 198 1.14 11.87 -7.08
C PRO A 198 1.17 10.36 -6.82
N ALA A 199 0.70 9.53 -7.76
CA ALA A 199 0.80 8.08 -7.66
C ALA A 199 2.26 7.60 -7.74
N ALA A 200 3.08 8.19 -8.62
CA ALA A 200 4.51 7.90 -8.68
C ALA A 200 5.21 8.19 -7.34
N ALA A 201 4.89 9.33 -6.74
CA ALA A 201 5.42 9.73 -5.45
C ALA A 201 4.95 8.81 -4.30
N PHE A 202 3.72 8.30 -4.37
CA PHE A 202 3.21 7.29 -3.44
C PHE A 202 4.08 6.03 -3.47
N ILE A 203 4.36 5.51 -4.66
CA ILE A 203 5.19 4.31 -4.81
C ILE A 203 6.63 4.56 -4.36
N ALA A 204 7.17 5.74 -4.65
CA ALA A 204 8.48 6.14 -4.16
C ALA A 204 8.55 6.16 -2.62
N ASN A 205 7.49 6.62 -1.93
CA ASN A 205 7.41 6.60 -0.47
C ASN A 205 7.31 5.17 0.09
N VAL A 206 6.57 4.26 -0.56
CA VAL A 206 6.58 2.83 -0.19
C VAL A 206 7.97 2.24 -0.38
N SER A 207 8.64 2.56 -1.49
CA SER A 207 10.01 2.12 -1.79
C SER A 207 11.04 2.64 -0.79
N LEU A 208 10.86 3.87 -0.28
CA LEU A 208 11.68 4.44 0.79
C LEU A 208 11.68 3.54 2.02
N VAL A 209 10.50 3.04 2.43
CA VAL A 209 10.41 2.14 3.59
C VAL A 209 11.25 0.88 3.36
N PHE A 210 11.18 0.27 2.17
CA PHE A 210 12.00 -0.89 1.85
C PHE A 210 13.50 -0.57 1.86
N ALA A 211 13.88 0.59 1.33
CA ALA A 211 15.27 1.05 1.35
C ALA A 211 15.81 1.21 2.77
N LEU A 212 15.03 1.77 3.70
CA LEU A 212 15.42 1.93 5.11
C LEU A 212 15.71 0.57 5.78
N TYR A 213 15.05 -0.49 5.35
CA TYR A 213 15.18 -1.83 5.91
C TYR A 213 16.08 -2.77 5.09
N ASP A 214 16.63 -2.36 3.93
CA ASP A 214 17.66 -3.14 3.22
C ASP A 214 18.94 -3.20 4.07
N ARG A 215 19.59 -4.36 4.07
CA ARG A 215 20.83 -4.58 4.83
C ARG A 215 22.04 -3.92 4.17
N SER A 216 22.00 -3.67 2.88
CA SER A 216 23.07 -3.04 2.12
C SER A 216 22.98 -1.53 2.17
N ARG A 217 24.03 -0.86 2.65
CA ARG A 217 24.10 0.61 2.66
C ARG A 217 23.98 1.22 1.27
N PHE A 218 24.56 0.58 0.27
CA PHE A 218 24.49 1.01 -1.12
C PHE A 218 23.03 1.05 -1.61
N TRP A 219 22.31 -0.07 -1.50
CA TRP A 219 20.91 -0.16 -1.93
C TRP A 219 19.98 0.74 -1.10
N LYS A 220 20.27 0.90 0.18
CA LYS A 220 19.55 1.85 1.03
C LYS A 220 19.63 3.27 0.47
N TRP A 221 20.81 3.76 0.17
CA TRP A 221 20.97 5.13 -0.33
C TRP A 221 20.44 5.31 -1.75
N ILE A 222 20.52 4.31 -2.62
CA ILE A 222 19.87 4.31 -3.94
C ILE A 222 18.36 4.50 -3.79
N GLY A 223 17.70 3.72 -2.94
CA GLY A 223 16.26 3.84 -2.72
C GLY A 223 15.85 5.17 -2.09
N VAL A 224 16.64 5.68 -1.13
CA VAL A 224 16.40 7.02 -0.53
C VAL A 224 16.55 8.12 -1.59
N ALA A 225 17.62 8.09 -2.38
CA ALA A 225 17.84 9.07 -3.45
C ALA A 225 16.71 9.03 -4.48
N CYS A 226 16.29 7.85 -4.91
CA CYS A 226 15.17 7.69 -5.84
C CYS A 226 13.87 8.28 -5.26
N CYS A 227 13.55 8.00 -3.99
CA CYS A 227 12.37 8.56 -3.36
C CYS A 227 12.38 10.08 -3.35
N VAL A 228 13.51 10.70 -2.99
CA VAL A 228 13.63 12.17 -2.99
C VAL A 228 13.48 12.73 -4.41
N VAL A 229 14.21 12.18 -5.39
CA VAL A 229 14.17 12.65 -6.79
C VAL A 229 12.76 12.52 -7.37
N VAL A 230 12.12 11.35 -7.21
CA VAL A 230 10.75 11.15 -7.71
C VAL A 230 9.75 12.07 -7.01
N SER A 231 9.86 12.26 -5.69
CA SER A 231 8.96 13.16 -4.95
C SER A 231 9.09 14.62 -5.37
N VAL A 232 10.31 15.07 -5.66
CA VAL A 232 10.56 16.43 -6.16
C VAL A 232 10.06 16.59 -7.59
N LEU A 233 10.43 15.70 -8.50
CA LEU A 233 10.03 15.77 -9.91
C LEU A 233 8.53 15.61 -10.10
N SER A 234 7.87 14.79 -9.32
CA SER A 234 6.40 14.64 -9.34
C SER A 234 5.65 15.83 -8.74
N GLN A 235 6.36 16.74 -8.05
CA GLN A 235 5.78 17.90 -7.34
C GLN A 235 4.66 17.50 -6.36
N SER A 236 4.78 16.31 -5.74
CA SER A 236 3.80 15.82 -4.80
C SER A 236 4.08 16.32 -3.39
N ARG A 237 3.29 17.28 -2.93
CA ARG A 237 3.43 17.85 -1.56
C ARG A 237 3.21 16.78 -0.49
N LEU A 238 2.21 15.92 -0.68
CA LEU A 238 1.93 14.82 0.26
C LEU A 238 3.16 13.92 0.40
N ALA A 239 3.84 13.61 -0.71
CA ALA A 239 5.04 12.77 -0.68
C ALA A 239 6.19 13.41 0.10
N LEU A 240 6.43 14.70 -0.11
CA LEU A 240 7.49 15.43 0.60
C LEU A 240 7.25 15.50 2.11
N ILE A 241 5.99 15.61 2.53
CA ILE A 241 5.60 15.56 3.95
C ILE A 241 5.68 14.12 4.48
N ALA A 242 5.28 13.14 3.69
CA ALA A 242 5.27 11.73 4.12
C ALA A 242 6.68 11.18 4.38
N ILE A 243 7.73 11.66 3.68
CA ILE A 243 9.12 11.24 3.90
C ILE A 243 9.55 11.43 5.36
N PRO A 244 9.61 12.66 5.92
CA PRO A 244 9.98 12.85 7.31
C PRO A 244 8.94 12.27 8.28
N ALA A 245 7.65 12.34 7.95
CA ALA A 245 6.58 11.86 8.81
C ALA A 245 6.69 10.35 9.06
N VAL A 246 6.90 9.52 8.02
CA VAL A 246 7.03 8.07 8.20
C VAL A 246 8.29 7.70 8.99
N VAL A 247 9.40 8.40 8.78
CA VAL A 247 10.64 8.16 9.54
C VAL A 247 10.44 8.47 11.02
N LEU A 248 9.81 9.61 11.33
CA LEU A 248 9.50 10.03 12.70
C LEU A 248 8.51 9.06 13.37
N LEU A 249 7.41 8.73 12.69
CA LEU A 249 6.41 7.80 13.23
C LEU A 249 7.00 6.41 13.47
N LEU A 250 7.84 5.91 12.58
CA LEU A 250 8.55 4.64 12.79
C LEU A 250 9.51 4.73 13.98
N ALA A 251 10.21 5.85 14.14
CA ALA A 251 11.10 6.03 15.31
C ALA A 251 10.32 5.98 16.63
N ILE A 252 9.11 6.54 16.67
CA ILE A 252 8.23 6.50 17.85
C ILE A 252 7.58 5.12 17.99
N PHE A 253 6.85 4.66 16.99
CA PHE A 253 5.99 3.48 17.07
C PHE A 253 6.75 2.16 17.22
N CYS A 254 7.98 2.08 16.70
CA CYS A 254 8.83 0.90 16.89
C CYS A 254 9.59 0.86 18.23
N ASN A 255 9.42 1.85 19.08
CA ASN A 255 10.12 1.97 20.35
C ASN A 255 9.17 2.31 21.53
N LEU A 256 7.88 2.01 21.43
CA LEU A 256 6.87 2.32 22.45
C LEU A 256 7.14 1.66 23.80
N THR A 257 7.87 0.53 23.81
CA THR A 257 8.24 -0.17 25.06
C THR A 257 9.45 0.43 25.76
N ARG A 258 10.12 1.43 25.17
CA ARG A 258 11.29 2.06 25.78
C ARG A 258 10.87 3.22 26.70
N PRO A 259 11.33 3.27 27.94
CA PRO A 259 10.94 4.32 28.90
C PRO A 259 11.28 5.73 28.39
N LEU A 260 12.42 5.88 27.69
CA LEU A 260 12.79 7.16 27.07
C LEU A 260 11.76 7.64 26.05
N THR A 261 11.24 6.74 25.19
CA THR A 261 10.23 7.09 24.19
C THR A 261 8.93 7.51 24.87
N LEU A 262 8.51 6.80 25.91
CA LEU A 262 7.31 7.15 26.68
C LEU A 262 7.50 8.49 27.41
N GLY A 263 8.65 8.73 28.02
CA GLY A 263 8.98 10.00 28.67
C GLY A 263 8.94 11.18 27.68
N LEU A 264 9.61 11.04 26.54
CA LEU A 264 9.58 12.07 25.48
C LEU A 264 8.17 12.29 24.92
N ALA A 265 7.39 11.23 24.70
CA ALA A 265 6.02 11.33 24.23
C ALA A 265 5.14 12.07 25.27
N SER A 266 5.30 11.79 26.56
CA SER A 266 4.58 12.48 27.64
C SER A 266 4.95 13.97 27.69
N ILE A 267 6.24 14.31 27.60
CA ILE A 267 6.70 15.71 27.57
C ILE A 267 6.13 16.43 26.36
N LEU A 268 6.22 15.82 25.16
CA LEU A 268 5.68 16.40 23.92
C LEU A 268 4.16 16.57 23.98
N ALA A 269 3.42 15.60 24.54
CA ALA A 269 1.98 15.70 24.73
C ALA A 269 1.63 16.86 25.68
N THR A 270 2.34 16.99 26.80
CA THR A 270 2.14 18.07 27.78
C THR A 270 2.43 19.43 27.15
N LEU A 271 3.58 19.58 26.46
CA LEU A 271 3.92 20.80 25.75
C LEU A 271 2.91 21.13 24.64
N GLY A 272 2.45 20.09 23.90
CA GLY A 272 1.41 20.23 22.88
C GLY A 272 0.09 20.72 23.44
N LEU A 273 -0.34 20.23 24.60
CA LEU A 273 -1.54 20.71 25.29
C LEU A 273 -1.38 22.15 25.77
N LEU A 274 -0.25 22.50 26.37
CA LEU A 274 0.04 23.87 26.83
C LEU A 274 0.15 24.86 25.67
N SER A 275 0.58 24.39 24.50
CA SER A 275 0.75 25.18 23.27
C SER A 275 -0.35 24.93 22.24
N ALA A 276 -1.54 24.45 22.66
CA ALA A 276 -2.60 24.06 21.72
C ALA A 276 -3.04 25.22 20.81
N SER A 277 -3.21 26.43 21.35
CA SER A 277 -3.64 27.60 20.57
C SER A 277 -2.62 28.02 19.49
N PRO A 278 -1.31 28.22 19.79
CA PRO A 278 -0.32 28.53 18.74
C PRO A 278 -0.09 27.37 17.77
N ILE A 279 -0.20 26.11 18.21
CA ILE A 279 -0.12 24.95 17.30
C ILE A 279 -1.29 24.95 16.34
N MET A 280 -2.52 25.21 16.83
CA MET A 280 -3.71 25.25 15.99
C MET A 280 -3.63 26.36 14.94
N SER A 281 -3.18 27.57 15.32
CA SER A 281 -2.95 28.67 14.37
C SER A 281 -1.88 28.36 13.33
N LEU A 282 -0.83 27.64 13.71
CA LEU A 282 0.19 27.15 12.79
C LEU A 282 -0.37 26.11 11.81
N VAL A 283 -1.17 25.17 12.30
CA VAL A 283 -1.85 24.16 11.47
C VAL A 283 -2.82 24.83 10.50
N ASP A 284 -3.62 25.79 10.96
CA ASP A 284 -4.54 26.54 10.11
C ASP A 284 -3.79 27.32 9.04
N THR A 285 -2.73 28.04 9.41
CA THR A 285 -1.89 28.79 8.48
C THR A 285 -1.24 27.88 7.43
N PHE A 286 -0.70 26.73 7.89
CA PHE A 286 -0.12 25.72 7.00
C PHE A 286 -1.17 25.15 6.04
N THR A 287 -2.35 24.79 6.56
CA THR A 287 -3.45 24.23 5.77
C THR A 287 -3.94 25.24 4.74
N GLN A 288 -4.09 26.51 5.13
CA GLN A 288 -4.45 27.60 4.20
C GLN A 288 -3.41 27.77 3.10
N ARG A 289 -2.13 27.90 3.43
CA ARG A 289 -1.05 27.99 2.45
C ARG A 289 -0.96 26.78 1.54
N PHE A 290 -1.15 25.58 2.12
CA PHE A 290 -1.17 24.31 1.37
C PHE A 290 -2.32 24.29 0.35
N ASN A 291 -3.51 24.75 0.72
CA ASN A 291 -4.67 24.81 -0.16
C ASN A 291 -4.56 25.95 -1.19
N GLN A 292 -4.07 27.14 -0.79
CA GLN A 292 -3.91 28.28 -1.67
C GLN A 292 -2.88 28.04 -2.79
N ALA A 293 -1.84 27.28 -2.51
CA ALA A 293 -0.81 26.98 -3.50
C ALA A 293 -1.32 26.19 -4.72
N ARG A 294 -2.53 25.59 -4.67
CA ARG A 294 -3.28 24.97 -5.78
C ARG A 294 -4.78 25.17 -5.57
N ALA A 295 -5.20 26.42 -5.52
CA ALA A 295 -6.58 26.77 -5.17
C ALA A 295 -7.65 26.12 -6.08
N ALA A 296 -7.42 26.04 -7.38
CA ALA A 296 -8.35 25.42 -8.32
C ALA A 296 -8.55 23.90 -8.02
N SER A 297 -7.45 23.15 -7.93
CA SER A 297 -7.51 21.71 -7.60
C SER A 297 -8.08 21.43 -6.21
N SER A 298 -7.77 22.27 -5.21
CA SER A 298 -8.31 22.15 -3.85
C SER A 298 -9.81 22.41 -3.82
N ARG A 299 -10.29 23.41 -4.59
CA ARG A 299 -11.73 23.72 -4.74
C ARG A 299 -12.49 22.56 -5.37
N VAL A 300 -12.00 22.03 -6.49
CA VAL A 300 -12.64 20.88 -7.17
C VAL A 300 -12.76 19.67 -6.24
N ARG A 301 -11.69 19.33 -5.50
CA ARG A 301 -11.73 18.24 -4.53
C ARG A 301 -12.73 18.50 -3.38
N ALA A 302 -12.83 19.74 -2.90
CA ALA A 302 -13.79 20.10 -1.86
C ALA A 302 -15.23 19.95 -2.35
N VAL A 303 -15.55 20.39 -3.58
CA VAL A 303 -16.87 20.24 -4.20
C VAL A 303 -17.20 18.77 -4.43
N LEU A 304 -16.27 17.98 -4.99
CA LEU A 304 -16.46 16.54 -5.18
C LEU A 304 -16.73 15.80 -3.85
N ARG A 305 -16.03 16.18 -2.79
CA ARG A 305 -16.27 15.66 -1.44
C ARG A 305 -17.68 15.99 -0.95
N SER A 306 -18.10 17.25 -1.07
CA SER A 306 -19.42 17.70 -0.65
C SER A 306 -20.53 16.96 -1.39
N ILE A 307 -20.41 16.79 -2.70
CA ILE A 307 -21.34 16.04 -3.53
C ILE A 307 -21.37 14.56 -3.07
N ALA A 308 -20.21 13.94 -2.89
CA ALA A 308 -20.12 12.54 -2.47
C ALA A 308 -20.80 12.30 -1.11
N LEU A 309 -20.57 13.17 -0.13
CA LEU A 309 -21.17 13.05 1.20
C LEU A 309 -22.67 13.27 1.17
N HIS A 310 -23.12 14.36 0.53
CA HIS A 310 -24.55 14.71 0.49
C HIS A 310 -25.37 13.59 -0.19
N ARG A 311 -24.90 13.10 -1.35
CA ARG A 311 -25.59 12.04 -2.06
C ARG A 311 -25.51 10.70 -1.34
N TRP A 312 -24.39 10.39 -0.69
CA TRP A 312 -24.29 9.20 0.15
C TRP A 312 -25.33 9.22 1.28
N GLU A 313 -25.42 10.33 2.03
CA GLU A 313 -26.33 10.45 3.17
C GLU A 313 -27.81 10.40 2.75
N SER A 314 -28.17 11.04 1.63
CA SER A 314 -29.57 11.18 1.21
C SER A 314 -30.06 10.04 0.31
N GLU A 315 -29.17 9.39 -0.48
CA GLU A 315 -29.61 8.45 -1.52
C GLU A 315 -29.24 6.99 -1.20
N ALA A 316 -28.00 6.73 -0.69
CA ALA A 316 -27.47 5.37 -0.59
C ALA A 316 -26.52 5.15 0.60
N PRO A 317 -26.99 5.29 1.87
CA PRO A 317 -26.10 5.30 3.04
C PRO A 317 -25.45 3.94 3.32
N ILE A 318 -26.10 2.81 3.03
CA ILE A 318 -25.63 1.48 3.44
C ILE A 318 -24.68 0.88 2.41
N PHE A 319 -25.09 0.75 1.14
CA PHE A 319 -24.36 0.04 0.08
C PHE A 319 -23.78 0.97 -0.98
N GLY A 320 -24.07 2.29 -0.93
CA GLY A 320 -23.63 3.26 -1.94
C GLY A 320 -24.35 3.08 -3.28
N HIS A 321 -23.86 3.79 -4.31
CA HIS A 321 -24.47 3.83 -5.65
C HIS A 321 -24.00 2.70 -6.57
N GLY A 322 -23.04 1.87 -6.15
CA GLY A 322 -22.52 0.73 -6.92
C GLY A 322 -21.50 1.08 -8.00
N VAL A 323 -21.60 2.25 -8.61
CA VAL A 323 -20.74 2.73 -9.68
C VAL A 323 -20.18 4.11 -9.40
N VAL A 324 -19.08 4.44 -10.08
CA VAL A 324 -18.51 5.79 -10.09
C VAL A 324 -19.28 6.63 -11.10
N GLU A 325 -19.78 7.78 -10.70
CA GLU A 325 -20.50 8.71 -11.55
C GLU A 325 -19.63 9.91 -11.92
N LYS A 326 -19.93 10.50 -13.10
CA LYS A 326 -19.29 11.75 -13.50
C LYS A 326 -19.88 12.92 -12.69
N GLY A 327 -19.01 13.79 -12.20
CA GLY A 327 -19.42 15.02 -11.53
C GLY A 327 -20.03 16.04 -12.53
N PRO A 328 -20.67 17.10 -12.01
CA PRO A 328 -21.22 18.19 -12.82
C PRO A 328 -20.10 19.00 -13.49
N HIS A 329 -20.48 19.90 -14.42
CA HIS A 329 -19.55 20.78 -15.15
C HIS A 329 -18.65 21.62 -14.24
N ILE A 330 -19.12 22.03 -13.07
CA ILE A 330 -18.36 22.83 -12.09
C ILE A 330 -17.09 22.13 -11.56
N VAL A 331 -17.01 20.81 -11.69
CA VAL A 331 -15.85 19.96 -11.35
C VAL A 331 -15.26 19.30 -12.61
N GLU A 332 -15.44 19.91 -13.77
CA GLU A 332 -14.89 19.44 -15.06
C GLU A 332 -15.24 17.98 -15.37
N HIS A 333 -16.44 17.55 -14.97
CA HIS A 333 -16.90 16.17 -15.08
C HIS A 333 -16.02 15.12 -14.41
N MET A 334 -15.14 15.51 -13.48
CA MET A 334 -14.32 14.56 -12.75
C MET A 334 -15.18 13.55 -11.97
N PRO A 335 -14.74 12.29 -11.86
CA PRO A 335 -15.50 11.25 -11.18
C PRO A 335 -15.68 11.58 -9.69
N ILE A 336 -16.92 11.41 -9.18
CA ILE A 336 -17.25 11.66 -7.77
C ILE A 336 -16.47 10.68 -6.88
N GLY A 337 -15.74 11.20 -5.88
CA GLY A 337 -14.94 10.41 -4.96
C GLY A 337 -13.57 9.94 -5.48
N SER A 338 -13.15 10.34 -6.69
CA SER A 338 -11.95 9.84 -7.37
C SER A 338 -10.62 10.18 -6.68
N HIS A 339 -10.55 11.25 -5.91
CA HIS A 339 -9.31 11.76 -5.29
C HIS A 339 -9.19 11.47 -3.80
N HIS A 340 -10.00 10.55 -3.26
CA HIS A 340 -10.04 10.26 -1.83
C HIS A 340 -10.69 8.90 -1.59
N SER A 341 -9.94 7.96 -1.04
CA SER A 341 -10.46 6.59 -0.84
C SER A 341 -11.71 6.54 0.03
N TRP A 342 -11.76 7.32 1.12
CA TRP A 342 -12.88 7.29 2.07
C TRP A 342 -14.18 7.82 1.49
N TYR A 343 -14.14 9.00 0.85
CA TYR A 343 -15.34 9.58 0.22
C TYR A 343 -15.78 8.81 -1.01
N GLY A 344 -14.82 8.27 -1.76
CA GLY A 344 -15.13 7.37 -2.87
C GLY A 344 -15.82 6.09 -2.42
N LEU A 345 -15.38 5.50 -1.30
CA LEU A 345 -16.02 4.31 -0.72
C LEU A 345 -17.43 4.61 -0.21
N LEU A 346 -17.61 5.72 0.53
CA LEU A 346 -18.94 6.12 0.99
C LEU A 346 -19.90 6.30 -0.17
N PHE A 347 -19.49 6.98 -1.24
CA PHE A 347 -20.32 7.20 -2.42
C PHE A 347 -20.62 5.90 -3.17
N VAL A 348 -19.59 5.09 -3.48
CA VAL A 348 -19.76 3.91 -4.37
C VAL A 348 -20.22 2.67 -3.60
N LYS A 349 -19.82 2.48 -2.35
CA LYS A 349 -20.04 1.24 -1.57
C LYS A 349 -20.66 1.49 -0.17
N GLY A 350 -21.08 2.71 0.12
CA GLY A 350 -21.73 3.10 1.37
C GLY A 350 -20.86 2.89 2.62
N ILE A 351 -21.54 2.87 3.78
CA ILE A 351 -20.86 2.64 5.07
C ILE A 351 -20.24 1.25 5.16
N VAL A 352 -20.78 0.24 4.45
CA VAL A 352 -20.22 -1.10 4.40
C VAL A 352 -18.86 -1.07 3.71
N GLY A 353 -18.71 -0.37 2.57
CA GLY A 353 -17.43 -0.21 1.89
C GLY A 353 -16.42 0.57 2.71
N PHE A 354 -16.86 1.63 3.41
CA PHE A 354 -16.01 2.38 4.33
C PHE A 354 -15.47 1.48 5.46
N ALA A 355 -16.34 0.74 6.15
CA ALA A 355 -15.96 -0.18 7.22
C ALA A 355 -15.05 -1.31 6.69
N ALA A 356 -15.32 -1.81 5.48
CA ALA A 356 -14.54 -2.85 4.84
C ALA A 356 -13.08 -2.44 4.52
N LEU A 357 -12.77 -1.15 4.45
CA LEU A 357 -11.39 -0.67 4.40
C LEU A 357 -10.87 -0.28 5.80
N ALA A 358 -11.68 0.41 6.62
CA ALA A 358 -11.26 0.92 7.92
C ALA A 358 -10.86 -0.20 8.90
N VAL A 359 -11.68 -1.25 8.98
CA VAL A 359 -11.46 -2.37 9.93
C VAL A 359 -10.15 -3.11 9.64
N PRO A 360 -9.86 -3.61 8.42
CA PRO A 360 -8.61 -4.32 8.17
C PRO A 360 -7.38 -3.42 8.25
N LEU A 361 -7.47 -2.12 7.87
CA LEU A 361 -6.37 -1.17 8.06
C LEU A 361 -6.07 -0.97 9.55
N ALA A 362 -7.08 -0.68 10.36
CA ALA A 362 -6.93 -0.49 11.80
C ALA A 362 -6.35 -1.75 12.45
N TRP A 363 -6.88 -2.93 12.12
CA TRP A 363 -6.35 -4.21 12.61
C TRP A 363 -4.88 -4.39 12.23
N THR A 364 -4.55 -4.14 10.95
CA THR A 364 -3.17 -4.26 10.46
C THR A 364 -2.22 -3.34 11.21
N ILE A 365 -2.61 -2.08 11.44
CA ILE A 365 -1.80 -1.13 12.21
C ILE A 365 -1.59 -1.64 13.63
N LEU A 366 -2.64 -2.06 14.33
CA LEU A 366 -2.55 -2.56 15.71
C LEU A 366 -1.68 -3.82 15.80
N GLU A 367 -1.90 -4.80 14.92
CA GLU A 367 -1.11 -6.03 14.89
C GLU A 367 0.37 -5.75 14.61
N LEU A 368 0.65 -4.91 13.61
CA LEU A 368 2.03 -4.56 13.25
C LEU A 368 2.69 -3.67 14.30
N LEU A 369 1.96 -2.79 14.99
CA LEU A 369 2.48 -1.98 16.08
C LEU A 369 3.03 -2.84 17.21
N VAL A 370 2.31 -3.90 17.59
CA VAL A 370 2.78 -4.87 18.59
C VAL A 370 3.99 -5.64 18.09
N LYS A 371 3.94 -6.17 16.86
CA LYS A 371 5.02 -6.98 16.28
C LYS A 371 6.29 -6.15 16.00
N ALA A 372 6.16 -4.89 15.66
CA ALA A 372 7.27 -3.99 15.35
C ALA A 372 8.19 -3.71 16.55
N GLN A 373 7.73 -3.96 17.77
CA GLN A 373 8.60 -3.83 18.95
C GLN A 373 9.79 -4.80 18.90
N ALA A 374 9.62 -5.98 18.31
CA ALA A 374 10.62 -7.05 18.30
C ALA A 374 11.07 -7.49 16.89
N ASP A 375 10.23 -7.34 15.85
CA ASP A 375 10.53 -7.87 14.51
C ASP A 375 10.81 -6.77 13.48
N ARG A 376 11.92 -6.90 12.78
CA ARG A 376 12.38 -5.94 11.77
C ARG A 376 11.47 -5.90 10.53
N VAL A 377 10.90 -7.04 10.12
CA VAL A 377 9.99 -7.08 8.98
C VAL A 377 8.65 -6.43 9.33
N ALA A 378 8.18 -6.62 10.58
CA ALA A 378 6.99 -5.95 11.07
C ALA A 378 7.17 -4.42 11.14
N ARG A 379 8.37 -3.93 11.48
CA ARG A 379 8.69 -2.49 11.40
C ARG A 379 8.58 -1.94 9.99
N CYS A 380 9.13 -2.67 9.01
CA CYS A 380 9.00 -2.32 7.61
C CYS A 380 7.53 -2.32 7.17
N ALA A 381 6.79 -3.38 7.47
CA ALA A 381 5.36 -3.49 7.15
C ALA A 381 4.53 -2.37 7.81
N LEU A 382 4.85 -1.98 9.05
CA LEU A 382 4.23 -0.85 9.73
C LEU A 382 4.47 0.47 8.97
N GLY A 383 5.69 0.70 8.49
CA GLY A 383 5.99 1.86 7.66
C GLY A 383 5.19 1.88 6.36
N VAL A 384 5.06 0.72 5.71
CA VAL A 384 4.23 0.59 4.49
C VAL A 384 2.78 0.92 4.77
N VAL A 385 2.18 0.36 5.85
CA VAL A 385 0.76 0.63 6.15
C VAL A 385 0.53 2.08 6.58
N ILE A 386 1.48 2.72 7.24
CA ILE A 386 1.42 4.16 7.55
C ILE A 386 1.37 4.98 6.25
N ILE A 387 2.25 4.69 5.29
CA ILE A 387 2.24 5.36 3.98
C ILE A 387 0.90 5.12 3.27
N ILE A 388 0.43 3.87 3.19
CA ILE A 388 -0.88 3.56 2.59
C ILE A 388 -1.97 4.38 3.26
N THR A 389 -1.98 4.47 4.59
CA THR A 389 -2.98 5.23 5.34
C THR A 389 -2.92 6.73 5.01
N PHE A 390 -1.74 7.34 4.90
CA PHE A 390 -1.63 8.74 4.46
C PHE A 390 -2.23 8.97 3.08
N TYR A 391 -1.98 8.05 2.17
CA TYR A 391 -2.48 8.18 0.80
C TYR A 391 -3.96 7.87 0.64
N THR A 392 -4.65 7.25 1.63
CA THR A 392 -6.12 7.16 1.60
C THR A 392 -6.81 8.52 1.57
N PHE A 393 -6.14 9.57 2.09
CA PHE A 393 -6.67 10.94 2.16
C PHE A 393 -6.38 11.78 0.91
N GLY A 394 -5.56 11.29 -0.01
CA GLY A 394 -5.18 12.03 -1.22
C GLY A 394 -5.32 11.28 -2.52
N GLU A 395 -5.50 9.95 -2.46
CA GLU A 395 -5.53 9.05 -3.61
C GLU A 395 -6.63 8.00 -3.48
N ASN A 396 -7.04 7.43 -4.60
CA ASN A 396 -7.91 6.26 -4.61
C ASN A 396 -7.06 4.98 -4.63
N LEU A 397 -7.04 4.26 -3.50
CA LEU A 397 -6.26 3.04 -3.37
C LEU A 397 -6.71 1.91 -4.29
N GLU A 398 -8.01 1.85 -4.64
CA GLU A 398 -8.57 0.81 -5.51
C GLU A 398 -7.78 0.70 -6.81
N ILE A 399 -7.64 1.83 -7.49
CA ILE A 399 -7.05 1.88 -8.82
C ILE A 399 -5.51 1.89 -8.81
N LEU A 400 -4.88 2.05 -7.63
CA LEU A 400 -3.42 2.06 -7.46
C LEU A 400 -2.87 0.77 -6.85
N SER A 401 -3.72 -0.18 -6.43
CA SER A 401 -3.29 -1.42 -5.76
C SER A 401 -2.29 -2.23 -6.60
N TYR A 402 -2.38 -2.16 -7.93
CA TYR A 402 -1.45 -2.80 -8.87
C TYR A 402 -0.02 -2.21 -8.84
N LEU A 403 0.20 -1.06 -8.20
CA LEU A 403 1.51 -0.44 -8.05
C LEU A 403 2.15 -0.72 -6.68
N PHE A 404 1.38 -0.62 -5.59
CA PHE A 404 1.91 -0.81 -4.23
C PHE A 404 1.79 -2.25 -3.72
N TRP A 405 1.42 -3.20 -4.58
CA TRP A 405 1.31 -4.61 -4.22
C TRP A 405 2.54 -5.22 -3.53
N PRO A 406 3.81 -4.80 -3.83
CA PRO A 406 4.95 -5.33 -3.09
C PRO A 406 4.88 -5.01 -1.59
N GLY A 407 4.30 -3.86 -1.25
CA GLY A 407 4.02 -3.49 0.14
C GLY A 407 3.03 -4.41 0.82
N LEU A 408 1.97 -4.78 0.10
CA LEU A 408 0.96 -5.71 0.61
C LEU A 408 1.53 -7.12 0.85
N VAL A 409 2.44 -7.59 -0.02
CA VAL A 409 3.17 -8.87 0.20
C VAL A 409 3.99 -8.79 1.49
N VAL A 410 4.72 -7.70 1.73
CA VAL A 410 5.52 -7.51 2.95
C VAL A 410 4.65 -7.45 4.21
N ILE A 411 3.47 -6.83 4.15
CA ILE A 411 2.48 -6.86 5.24
C ILE A 411 2.09 -8.30 5.55
N GLY A 412 1.78 -9.12 4.55
CA GLY A 412 1.45 -10.53 4.73
C GLY A 412 2.59 -11.35 5.34
N ILE A 413 3.82 -11.13 4.89
CA ILE A 413 5.02 -11.76 5.48
C ILE A 413 5.15 -11.41 6.96
N ALA A 414 4.92 -10.16 7.33
CA ALA A 414 4.96 -9.72 8.72
C ALA A 414 3.84 -10.33 9.57
N MET A 415 2.62 -10.46 9.01
CA MET A 415 1.50 -11.10 9.71
C MET A 415 1.76 -12.57 10.01
N ARG A 416 2.45 -13.31 9.13
CA ARG A 416 2.84 -14.72 9.35
C ARG A 416 3.77 -14.88 10.53
N ARG A 417 4.62 -13.91 10.83
CA ARG A 417 5.59 -13.98 11.92
C ARG A 417 4.90 -13.91 13.26
N ARG A 418 5.24 -14.85 14.16
CA ARG A 418 4.71 -14.87 15.53
C ARG A 418 5.41 -13.80 16.36
N VAL A 419 4.68 -13.19 17.27
CA VAL A 419 5.29 -12.35 18.31
C VAL A 419 6.20 -13.24 19.15
N PHE A 420 7.48 -12.85 19.24
CA PHE A 420 8.41 -13.50 20.15
C PHE A 420 7.95 -13.20 21.58
N ASN A 421 7.38 -14.20 22.26
CA ASN A 421 7.01 -14.06 23.66
C ASN A 421 8.20 -14.51 24.53
N PRO A 422 8.96 -13.56 25.11
CA PRO A 422 10.14 -13.88 25.92
C PRO A 422 9.79 -14.71 27.17
N LEU A 423 8.57 -14.57 27.68
CA LEU A 423 8.07 -15.35 28.81
C LEU A 423 7.89 -16.82 28.44
N ARG A 424 7.39 -17.09 27.23
CA ARG A 424 7.20 -18.48 26.76
C ARG A 424 8.54 -19.19 26.53
N CYS A 425 9.53 -18.53 25.96
CA CYS A 425 10.89 -19.07 25.82
C CYS A 425 11.59 -19.29 27.17
N ARG A 426 11.27 -18.49 28.18
CA ARG A 426 11.77 -18.69 29.54
C ARG A 426 11.10 -19.90 30.20
N PHE A 427 9.80 -20.06 30.01
CA PHE A 427 9.04 -21.21 30.48
C PHE A 427 9.48 -22.52 29.79
N GLU A 428 9.63 -22.52 28.48
CA GLU A 428 10.11 -23.69 27.71
C GLU A 428 11.55 -24.06 28.08
N ARG A 429 12.44 -23.09 28.35
CA ARG A 429 13.78 -23.36 28.88
C ARG A 429 13.76 -23.91 30.31
N LEU A 430 12.88 -23.41 31.16
CA LEU A 430 12.74 -23.92 32.53
C LEU A 430 12.16 -25.35 32.56
N GLN A 431 11.23 -25.64 31.64
CA GLN A 431 10.71 -27.01 31.47
C GLN A 431 11.77 -27.99 30.92
N ALA A 432 12.58 -27.54 29.94
CA ALA A 432 13.68 -28.34 29.40
C ALA A 432 14.76 -28.62 30.46
N SER A 433 15.15 -27.61 31.24
CA SER A 433 16.13 -27.77 32.33
C SER A 433 15.58 -28.60 33.50
N GLY A 434 14.28 -28.56 33.77
CA GLY A 434 13.61 -29.40 34.75
C GLY A 434 13.53 -30.89 34.33
N ALA A 435 13.37 -31.13 33.03
CA ALA A 435 13.34 -32.51 32.48
C ALA A 435 14.73 -33.16 32.47
N GLU A 436 15.81 -32.40 32.21
CA GLU A 436 17.18 -32.92 32.33
C GLU A 436 17.59 -33.21 33.77
N GLY A 437 17.14 -32.39 34.73
CA GLY A 437 17.38 -32.63 36.17
C GLY A 437 16.70 -33.91 36.69
N THR A 438 15.55 -34.27 36.14
CA THR A 438 14.82 -35.47 36.58
C THR A 438 15.42 -36.79 36.00
N GLN A 439 16.04 -36.73 34.81
CA GLN A 439 16.74 -37.87 34.23
C GLN A 439 18.06 -38.19 34.92
N LEU A 440 18.78 -37.20 35.45
CA LEU A 440 20.03 -37.38 36.20
C LEU A 440 19.77 -37.92 37.61
N ALA A 441 18.61 -37.67 38.20
CA ALA A 441 18.25 -38.20 39.54
C ALA A 441 17.84 -39.68 39.51
N HIS A 442 17.41 -40.23 38.38
CA HIS A 442 17.04 -41.64 38.22
C HIS A 442 18.18 -42.55 37.71
N GLY A 443 19.32 -41.97 37.30
CA GLY A 443 20.48 -42.70 36.79
C GLY A 443 21.54 -43.04 37.85
N SER A 444 21.36 -42.66 39.11
CA SER A 444 22.36 -42.88 40.18
C SER A 444 21.95 -43.88 41.26
N SER A 445 20.94 -44.72 40.99
CA SER A 445 20.54 -45.79 41.89
C SER A 445 20.51 -47.16 41.15
N ILE A 446 21.69 -47.64 40.75
CA ILE A 446 22.02 -49.07 40.56
C ILE A 446 23.46 -49.30 40.98
#